data_c389eeb3e10b33f2dff1bca385df9342
#
_entry.id   c389eeb3e10b33f2dff1bca385df9342
#
_cell.length_a   1.000
_cell.length_b   1.000
_cell.length_c   1.000
_cell.angle_alpha   90.00
_cell.angle_beta   90.00
_cell.angle_gamma   90.00
#
_symmetry.space_group_name_H-M   'P 1'
#
loop_
_entity.id
_entity.type
_entity.pdbx_description
1 polymer ?
#
loop_
_entity_poly.entity_id
_entity_poly.type
_entity_poly.pdbx_seq_one_letter_code
_entity_poly.pdbx_strand_id
1 'polypeptide(L)'
;MISLCMDSAYKALVFGLYKDGTLIDGVSIGLGYLAVSFSLGIAAKNAGLNFFQSFLASLLCNASAGEYSGFTVIAADATYFEMAVVTLIANARYLLMSCALSQRIKSGTSLIHRLLLGFFITDEFFGITISRKGSVNPYYTYGAIIFAGPCWAVGTALGTIAGNVLPLRVVSALSVALFGMFLAIIVPPTKSNKPLMGIVIFSFIASLAFAYLPVISEISEGTRTIILTVIISAAAALLFPVKDEEGSENVA
;
A
#
# COMPACT_ATOMS: atom_id res chain seq x y z
N MET A 1 -6.71 17.23 32.67
CA MET A 1 -7.33 16.16 31.89
C MET A 1 -6.76 16.06 30.47
N ILE A 2 -6.70 17.14 29.71
CA ILE A 2 -6.09 17.15 28.35
C ILE A 2 -4.60 16.83 28.37
N SER A 3 -3.83 17.35 29.33
CA SER A 3 -2.40 17.08 29.51
C SER A 3 -2.11 15.60 29.83
N LEU A 4 -2.92 14.95 30.67
CA LEU A 4 -2.79 13.52 30.98
C LEU A 4 -3.13 12.63 29.78
N CYS A 5 -4.11 13.00 28.95
CA CYS A 5 -4.43 12.29 27.71
C CYS A 5 -3.32 12.43 26.67
N MET A 6 -2.71 13.62 26.55
CA MET A 6 -1.57 13.84 25.66
C MET A 6 -0.31 13.07 26.11
N ASP A 7 -0.02 13.03 27.40
CA ASP A 7 1.12 12.28 27.95
C ASP A 7 0.93 10.75 27.76
N SER A 8 -0.29 10.26 27.96
CA SER A 8 -0.63 8.86 27.71
C SER A 8 -0.57 8.49 26.23
N ALA A 9 -1.06 9.35 25.32
CA ALA A 9 -0.99 9.14 23.89
C ALA A 9 0.46 9.23 23.39
N TYR A 10 1.24 10.18 23.89
CA TYR A 10 2.66 10.31 23.57
C TYR A 10 3.47 9.10 24.05
N LYS A 11 3.24 8.63 25.28
CA LYS A 11 3.88 7.42 25.81
C LYS A 11 3.48 6.18 25.03
N ALA A 12 2.19 6.03 24.65
CA ALA A 12 1.72 4.92 23.82
C ALA A 12 2.34 4.95 22.42
N LEU A 13 2.46 6.16 21.82
CA LEU A 13 3.11 6.36 20.54
C LEU A 13 4.60 6.01 20.61
N VAL A 14 5.33 6.58 21.58
CA VAL A 14 6.77 6.35 21.74
C VAL A 14 7.06 4.90 22.13
N PHE A 15 6.25 4.29 22.99
CA PHE A 15 6.42 2.90 23.42
C PHE A 15 6.08 1.91 22.30
N GLY A 16 5.02 2.19 21.50
CA GLY A 16 4.71 1.43 20.28
C GLY A 16 5.82 1.54 19.24
N LEU A 17 6.39 2.74 19.05
CA LEU A 17 7.48 3.00 18.11
C LEU A 17 8.76 2.22 18.46
N TYR A 18 9.07 2.02 19.72
CA TYR A 18 10.36 1.45 20.15
C TYR A 18 10.33 -0.07 20.36
N LYS A 19 9.21 -0.63 20.84
CA LYS A 19 9.15 -2.02 21.30
C LYS A 19 8.80 -3.04 20.20
N ASP A 20 8.14 -2.63 19.13
CA ASP A 20 7.54 -3.55 18.15
C ASP A 20 8.23 -3.57 16.78
N GLY A 21 9.43 -3.00 16.62
CA GLY A 21 10.11 -2.94 15.32
C GLY A 21 9.49 -1.93 14.33
N THR A 22 8.52 -1.14 14.77
CA THR A 22 7.77 -0.17 13.96
C THR A 22 8.67 0.83 13.21
N LEU A 23 9.74 1.31 13.87
CA LEU A 23 10.71 2.23 13.26
C LEU A 23 11.47 1.58 12.12
N ILE A 24 11.89 0.32 12.28
CA ILE A 24 12.65 -0.41 11.25
C ILE A 24 11.76 -0.64 10.04
N ASP A 25 10.52 -1.08 10.27
CA ASP A 25 9.53 -1.30 9.20
C ASP A 25 9.20 0.02 8.49
N GLY A 26 8.95 1.10 9.25
CA GLY A 26 8.62 2.42 8.72
C GLY A 26 9.76 3.05 7.92
N VAL A 27 11.01 2.93 8.37
CA VAL A 27 12.20 3.42 7.64
C VAL A 27 12.41 2.61 6.37
N SER A 28 12.28 1.29 6.43
CA SER A 28 12.45 0.40 5.27
C SER A 28 11.42 0.72 4.18
N ILE A 29 10.14 0.89 4.56
CA ILE A 29 9.07 1.29 3.65
C ILE A 29 9.33 2.70 3.12
N GLY A 30 9.72 3.64 3.98
CA GLY A 30 10.00 5.03 3.62
C GLY A 30 11.10 5.18 2.57
N LEU A 31 12.18 4.41 2.67
CA LEU A 31 13.23 4.40 1.66
C LEU A 31 12.73 3.85 0.31
N GLY A 32 11.92 2.79 0.34
CA GLY A 32 11.25 2.29 -0.86
C GLY A 32 10.30 3.32 -1.47
N TYR A 33 9.51 3.97 -0.62
CA TYR A 33 8.59 5.03 -1.03
C TYR A 33 9.30 6.22 -1.67
N LEU A 34 10.42 6.67 -1.10
CA LEU A 34 11.21 7.77 -1.67
C LEU A 34 11.66 7.46 -3.10
N ALA A 35 12.12 6.24 -3.34
CA ALA A 35 12.58 5.80 -4.66
C ALA A 35 11.44 5.74 -5.68
N VAL A 36 10.30 5.17 -5.29
CA VAL A 36 9.13 5.00 -6.16
C VAL A 36 8.46 6.33 -6.45
N SER A 37 8.17 7.10 -5.40
CA SER A 37 7.50 8.38 -5.53
C SER A 37 8.33 9.39 -6.33
N PHE A 38 9.65 9.25 -6.34
CA PHE A 38 10.50 10.03 -7.23
C PHE A 38 10.11 9.83 -8.72
N SER A 39 9.86 8.58 -9.12
CA SER A 39 9.39 8.30 -10.50
C SER A 39 7.99 8.86 -10.77
N LEU A 40 7.11 8.87 -9.76
CA LEU A 40 5.81 9.55 -9.85
C LEU A 40 5.95 11.06 -10.00
N GLY A 41 6.94 11.66 -9.35
CA GLY A 41 7.26 13.09 -9.51
C GLY A 41 7.63 13.46 -10.96
N ILE A 42 8.29 12.57 -11.68
CA ILE A 42 8.57 12.77 -13.11
C ILE A 42 7.25 12.74 -13.91
N ALA A 43 6.35 11.80 -13.61
CA ALA A 43 5.03 11.75 -14.24
C ALA A 43 4.19 13.00 -13.92
N ALA A 44 4.21 13.46 -12.67
CA ALA A 44 3.56 14.71 -12.26
C ALA A 44 4.08 15.93 -13.03
N LYS A 45 5.39 16.03 -13.23
CA LYS A 45 6.01 17.08 -14.02
C LYS A 45 5.57 17.05 -15.49
N ASN A 46 5.53 15.86 -16.08
CA ASN A 46 5.05 15.67 -17.45
C ASN A 46 3.57 16.02 -17.60
N ALA A 47 2.80 15.90 -16.53
CA ALA A 47 1.41 16.38 -16.44
C ALA A 47 1.28 17.89 -16.18
N GLY A 48 2.38 18.63 -16.11
CA GLY A 48 2.39 20.09 -15.93
C GLY A 48 2.27 20.55 -14.47
N LEU A 49 2.34 19.64 -13.48
CA LEU A 49 2.28 20.01 -12.07
C LEU A 49 3.62 20.63 -11.61
N ASN A 50 3.51 21.62 -10.72
CA ASN A 50 4.67 22.14 -9.99
C ASN A 50 5.00 21.27 -8.78
N PHE A 51 6.16 21.50 -8.15
CA PHE A 51 6.64 20.71 -7.02
C PHE A 51 5.69 20.71 -5.81
N PHE A 52 5.02 21.83 -5.56
CA PHE A 52 4.09 21.96 -4.42
C PHE A 52 2.79 21.21 -4.68
N GLN A 53 2.25 21.29 -5.91
CA GLN A 53 1.08 20.52 -6.33
C GLN A 53 1.36 19.02 -6.26
N SER A 54 2.53 18.58 -6.74
CA SER A 54 2.96 17.18 -6.70
C SER A 54 3.12 16.69 -5.26
N PHE A 55 3.73 17.51 -4.39
CA PHE A 55 3.85 17.23 -2.96
C PHE A 55 2.49 17.04 -2.30
N LEU A 56 1.56 17.97 -2.52
CA LEU A 56 0.21 17.88 -1.96
C LEU A 56 -0.58 16.69 -2.50
N ALA A 57 -0.49 16.43 -3.80
CA ALA A 57 -1.15 15.28 -4.42
C ALA A 57 -0.70 13.98 -3.74
N SER A 58 0.60 13.77 -3.59
CA SER A 58 1.17 12.59 -2.94
C SER A 58 0.89 12.52 -1.43
N LEU A 59 0.87 13.65 -0.74
CA LEU A 59 0.54 13.69 0.68
C LEU A 59 -0.91 13.28 0.96
N LEU A 60 -1.81 13.63 0.05
CA LEU A 60 -3.24 13.35 0.16
C LEU A 60 -3.68 12.05 -0.50
N CYS A 61 -2.86 11.52 -1.43
CA CYS A 61 -3.15 10.31 -2.18
C CYS A 61 -2.02 9.28 -1.98
N ASN A 62 -2.08 8.48 -0.93
CA ASN A 62 -1.07 7.45 -0.64
C ASN A 62 -1.25 6.18 -1.50
N ALA A 63 -1.44 6.33 -2.82
CA ALA A 63 -1.80 5.23 -3.71
C ALA A 63 -1.03 5.33 -5.02
N SER A 64 0.08 4.60 -5.15
CA SER A 64 0.99 4.67 -6.30
C SER A 64 0.29 4.54 -7.66
N ALA A 65 -0.54 3.51 -7.83
CA ALA A 65 -1.26 3.29 -9.08
C ALA A 65 -2.33 4.35 -9.34
N GLY A 66 -3.08 4.74 -8.31
CA GLY A 66 -4.10 5.79 -8.42
C GLY A 66 -3.51 7.16 -8.71
N GLU A 67 -2.38 7.48 -8.08
CA GLU A 67 -1.66 8.74 -8.28
C GLU A 67 -1.04 8.81 -9.69
N TYR A 68 -0.38 7.74 -10.13
CA TYR A 68 0.15 7.67 -11.51
C TYR A 68 -0.96 7.80 -12.55
N SER A 69 -2.06 7.07 -12.37
CA SER A 69 -3.23 7.16 -13.26
C SER A 69 -3.82 8.57 -13.25
N GLY A 70 -3.90 9.21 -12.07
CA GLY A 70 -4.33 10.58 -11.92
C GLY A 70 -3.46 11.56 -12.71
N PHE A 71 -2.14 11.47 -12.61
CA PHE A 71 -1.23 12.31 -13.40
C PHE A 71 -1.36 12.06 -14.91
N THR A 72 -1.61 10.81 -15.31
CA THR A 72 -1.84 10.49 -16.74
C THR A 72 -3.12 11.14 -17.26
N VAL A 73 -4.21 11.12 -16.48
CA VAL A 73 -5.48 11.77 -16.82
C VAL A 73 -5.34 13.30 -16.88
N ILE A 74 -4.57 13.90 -15.96
CA ILE A 74 -4.25 15.33 -15.99
C ILE A 74 -3.44 15.67 -17.26
N ALA A 75 -2.44 14.85 -17.59
CA ALA A 75 -1.61 15.06 -18.79
C ALA A 75 -2.43 14.96 -20.11
N ALA A 76 -3.51 14.18 -20.10
CA ALA A 76 -4.44 14.04 -21.21
C ALA A 76 -5.52 15.12 -21.26
N ASP A 77 -5.54 16.07 -20.32
CA ASP A 77 -6.59 17.09 -20.15
C ASP A 77 -8.02 16.49 -20.11
N ALA A 78 -8.13 15.32 -19.50
CA ALA A 78 -9.37 14.56 -19.44
C ALA A 78 -10.30 15.06 -18.32
N THR A 79 -11.55 14.59 -18.33
CA THR A 79 -12.59 15.05 -17.39
C THR A 79 -12.39 14.58 -15.96
N TYR A 80 -12.91 15.31 -14.97
CA TYR A 80 -12.92 14.87 -13.57
C TYR A 80 -13.66 13.54 -13.36
N PHE A 81 -14.68 13.26 -14.18
CA PHE A 81 -15.40 11.99 -14.14
C PHE A 81 -14.48 10.84 -14.54
N GLU A 82 -13.70 11.00 -15.59
CA GLU A 82 -12.73 10.02 -16.04
C GLU A 82 -11.64 9.81 -14.98
N MET A 83 -11.15 10.89 -14.37
CA MET A 83 -10.25 10.84 -13.22
C MET A 83 -10.81 9.96 -12.09
N ALA A 84 -12.07 10.20 -11.71
CA ALA A 84 -12.72 9.46 -10.63
C ALA A 84 -12.83 7.96 -10.97
N VAL A 85 -13.26 7.63 -12.19
CA VAL A 85 -13.42 6.23 -12.64
C VAL A 85 -12.06 5.51 -12.70
N VAL A 86 -11.07 6.13 -13.32
CA VAL A 86 -9.73 5.52 -13.46
C VAL A 86 -9.09 5.31 -12.09
N THR A 87 -9.18 6.30 -11.20
CA THR A 87 -8.64 6.20 -9.84
C THR A 87 -9.36 5.12 -9.02
N LEU A 88 -10.69 5.03 -9.14
CA LEU A 88 -11.48 3.99 -8.46
C LEU A 88 -11.06 2.59 -8.92
N ILE A 89 -10.90 2.38 -10.23
CA ILE A 89 -10.47 1.10 -10.80
C ILE A 89 -9.05 0.76 -10.34
N ALA A 90 -8.11 1.70 -10.46
CA ALA A 90 -6.72 1.49 -10.07
C ALA A 90 -6.57 1.11 -8.58
N ASN A 91 -7.43 1.68 -7.73
CA ASN A 91 -7.40 1.50 -6.27
C ASN A 91 -8.41 0.47 -5.75
N ALA A 92 -9.16 -0.22 -6.61
CA ALA A 92 -10.20 -1.17 -6.18
C ALA A 92 -9.66 -2.30 -5.27
N ARG A 93 -8.39 -2.68 -5.40
CA ARG A 93 -7.71 -3.64 -4.52
C ARG A 93 -7.71 -3.20 -3.05
N TYR A 94 -7.68 -1.90 -2.76
CA TYR A 94 -7.71 -1.38 -1.39
C TYR A 94 -9.02 -1.67 -0.67
N LEU A 95 -10.14 -1.86 -1.41
CA LEU A 95 -11.40 -2.31 -0.83
C LEU A 95 -11.26 -3.71 -0.22
N LEU A 96 -10.63 -4.64 -0.95
CA LEU A 96 -10.38 -5.99 -0.46
C LEU A 96 -9.43 -6.01 0.74
N MET A 97 -8.34 -5.22 0.69
CA MET A 97 -7.41 -5.08 1.80
C MET A 97 -8.08 -4.47 3.04
N SER A 98 -8.92 -3.46 2.85
CA SER A 98 -9.67 -2.83 3.94
C SER A 98 -10.66 -3.80 4.57
N CYS A 99 -11.36 -4.61 3.79
CA CYS A 99 -12.24 -5.66 4.29
C CYS A 99 -11.48 -6.69 5.12
N ALA A 100 -10.34 -7.19 4.63
CA ALA A 100 -9.51 -8.15 5.35
C ALA A 100 -8.93 -7.55 6.65
N LEU A 101 -8.44 -6.30 6.60
CA LEU A 101 -7.90 -5.63 7.77
C LEU A 101 -8.97 -5.34 8.83
N SER A 102 -10.20 -5.01 8.39
CA SER A 102 -11.31 -4.70 9.30
C SER A 102 -11.66 -5.86 10.22
N GLN A 103 -11.51 -7.10 9.77
CA GLN A 103 -11.73 -8.32 10.55
C GLN A 103 -10.70 -8.49 11.68
N ARG A 104 -9.54 -7.87 11.57
CA ARG A 104 -8.45 -7.91 12.56
C ARG A 104 -8.49 -6.73 13.54
N ILE A 105 -9.37 -5.77 13.34
CA ILE A 105 -9.55 -4.61 14.22
C ILE A 105 -10.49 -4.98 15.35
N LYS A 106 -10.09 -4.71 16.61
CA LYS A 106 -10.94 -4.94 17.79
C LYS A 106 -12.28 -4.20 17.66
N SER A 107 -13.38 -4.83 18.07
CA SER A 107 -14.73 -4.27 18.01
C SER A 107 -14.88 -2.92 18.76
N GLY A 108 -14.11 -2.70 19.83
CA GLY A 108 -14.08 -1.44 20.59
C GLY A 108 -13.20 -0.32 20.02
N THR A 109 -12.54 -0.51 18.87
CA THR A 109 -11.70 0.52 18.25
C THR A 109 -12.55 1.67 17.71
N SER A 110 -12.21 2.92 18.09
CA SER A 110 -12.97 4.10 17.69
C SER A 110 -12.99 4.29 16.17
N LEU A 111 -14.06 4.94 15.68
CA LEU A 111 -14.25 5.20 14.25
C LEU A 111 -13.08 6.00 13.65
N ILE A 112 -12.51 6.95 14.40
CA ILE A 112 -11.37 7.76 13.95
C ILE A 112 -10.16 6.87 13.62
N HIS A 113 -9.83 5.91 14.49
CA HIS A 113 -8.73 4.97 14.22
C HIS A 113 -9.01 4.10 12.99
N ARG A 114 -10.26 3.67 12.80
CA ARG A 114 -10.65 2.88 11.62
C ARG A 114 -10.51 3.67 10.33
N LEU A 115 -10.95 4.94 10.34
CA LEU A 115 -10.84 5.83 9.19
C LEU A 115 -9.38 6.16 8.85
N LEU A 116 -8.56 6.44 9.87
CA LEU A 116 -7.13 6.71 9.67
C LEU A 116 -6.38 5.48 9.15
N LEU A 117 -6.65 4.29 9.69
CA LEU A 117 -6.08 3.05 9.17
C LEU A 117 -6.48 2.81 7.70
N GLY A 118 -7.75 3.06 7.36
CA GLY A 118 -8.25 2.94 5.98
C GLY A 118 -7.63 3.97 5.03
N PHE A 119 -7.43 5.21 5.49
CA PHE A 119 -6.80 6.26 4.69
C PHE A 119 -5.34 5.95 4.35
N PHE A 120 -4.61 5.36 5.30
CA PHE A 120 -3.20 5.03 5.12
C PHE A 120 -2.95 3.59 4.62
N ILE A 121 -4.00 2.88 4.21
CA ILE A 121 -3.82 1.51 3.73
C ILE A 121 -3.13 1.52 2.37
N THR A 122 -1.98 0.87 2.31
CA THR A 122 -1.23 0.57 1.10
C THR A 122 -0.85 -0.90 1.11
N ASP A 123 -0.30 -1.41 0.01
CA ASP A 123 0.12 -2.81 -0.07
C ASP A 123 1.13 -3.16 1.03
N GLU A 124 2.07 -2.25 1.30
CA GLU A 124 3.13 -2.41 2.30
C GLU A 124 2.58 -2.38 3.72
N PHE A 125 1.76 -1.37 4.03
CA PHE A 125 1.13 -1.26 5.35
C PHE A 125 0.16 -2.40 5.61
N PHE A 126 -0.59 -2.82 4.61
CA PHE A 126 -1.41 -4.03 4.72
C PHE A 126 -0.52 -5.25 5.01
N GLY A 127 0.55 -5.45 4.22
CA GLY A 127 1.45 -6.59 4.36
C GLY A 127 2.07 -6.70 5.75
N ILE A 128 2.66 -5.62 6.28
CA ILE A 128 3.27 -5.63 7.61
C ILE A 128 2.23 -5.76 8.73
N THR A 129 1.03 -5.20 8.55
CA THR A 129 0.00 -5.21 9.58
C THR A 129 -0.72 -6.57 9.66
N ILE A 130 -1.07 -7.15 8.49
CA ILE A 130 -1.79 -8.43 8.43
C ILE A 130 -0.91 -9.63 8.82
N SER A 131 0.40 -9.54 8.62
CA SER A 131 1.34 -10.61 9.00
C SER A 131 1.59 -10.70 10.51
N ARG A 132 1.21 -9.69 11.29
CA ARG A 132 1.34 -9.71 12.75
C ARG A 132 0.29 -10.61 13.40
N LYS A 133 0.67 -11.30 14.46
CA LYS A 133 -0.26 -12.12 15.26
C LYS A 133 -1.19 -11.24 16.09
N GLY A 134 -2.43 -11.69 16.26
CA GLY A 134 -3.43 -11.03 17.11
C GLY A 134 -4.16 -9.87 16.42
N SER A 135 -4.79 -9.01 17.19
CA SER A 135 -5.54 -7.85 16.70
C SER A 135 -4.62 -6.72 16.26
N VAL A 136 -5.07 -5.96 15.28
CA VAL A 136 -4.36 -4.79 14.76
C VAL A 136 -4.24 -3.70 15.84
N ASN A 137 -3.03 -3.24 16.07
CA ASN A 137 -2.74 -2.06 16.89
C ASN A 137 -2.61 -0.82 15.99
N PRO A 138 -3.54 0.15 16.04
CA PRO A 138 -3.47 1.36 15.22
C PRO A 138 -2.18 2.16 15.38
N TYR A 139 -1.63 2.21 16.58
CA TYR A 139 -0.42 2.97 16.89
C TYR A 139 0.83 2.42 16.21
N TYR A 140 0.87 1.10 15.96
CA TYR A 140 1.93 0.50 15.16
C TYR A 140 1.93 1.08 13.75
N THR A 141 0.77 1.10 13.10
CA THR A 141 0.63 1.65 11.74
C THR A 141 0.98 3.14 11.71
N TYR A 142 0.53 3.92 12.69
CA TYR A 142 0.86 5.35 12.78
C TYR A 142 2.36 5.60 12.90
N GLY A 143 3.05 4.80 13.72
CA GLY A 143 4.50 4.89 13.87
C GLY A 143 5.25 4.66 12.55
N ALA A 144 4.83 3.69 11.76
CA ALA A 144 5.44 3.43 10.47
C ALA A 144 5.11 4.54 9.43
N ILE A 145 3.88 5.06 9.43
CA ILE A 145 3.43 6.12 8.52
C ILE A 145 4.15 7.44 8.75
N ILE A 146 4.47 7.81 9.99
CA ILE A 146 5.20 9.04 10.31
C ILE A 146 6.52 9.14 9.54
N PHE A 147 7.14 8.00 9.22
CA PHE A 147 8.34 7.97 8.39
C PHE A 147 8.02 7.82 6.90
N ALA A 148 7.18 6.86 6.56
CA ALA A 148 6.93 6.52 5.17
C ALA A 148 6.11 7.57 4.41
N GLY A 149 5.11 8.19 5.06
CA GLY A 149 4.26 9.21 4.45
C GLY A 149 5.03 10.44 3.95
N PRO A 150 5.86 11.08 4.80
CA PRO A 150 6.72 12.19 4.35
C PRO A 150 7.69 11.77 3.25
N CYS A 151 8.27 10.56 3.29
CA CYS A 151 9.14 10.06 2.24
C CYS A 151 8.43 9.97 0.89
N TRP A 152 7.15 9.55 0.90
CA TRP A 152 6.32 9.50 -0.31
C TRP A 152 6.12 10.88 -0.92
N ALA A 153 5.64 11.85 -0.15
CA ALA A 153 5.39 13.20 -0.64
C ALA A 153 6.67 13.95 -1.05
N VAL A 154 7.74 13.80 -0.26
CA VAL A 154 9.04 14.42 -0.57
C VAL A 154 9.66 13.80 -1.81
N GLY A 155 9.59 12.48 -1.99
CA GLY A 155 10.09 11.80 -3.18
C GLY A 155 9.42 12.31 -4.44
N THR A 156 8.08 12.44 -4.46
CA THR A 156 7.35 13.00 -5.60
C THR A 156 7.76 14.44 -5.88
N ALA A 157 7.87 15.29 -4.86
CA ALA A 157 8.33 16.67 -5.03
C ALA A 157 9.75 16.74 -5.62
N LEU A 158 10.67 15.92 -5.12
CA LEU A 158 12.04 15.84 -5.64
C LEU A 158 12.07 15.33 -7.08
N GLY A 159 11.24 14.34 -7.42
CA GLY A 159 11.08 13.84 -8.79
C GLY A 159 10.57 14.91 -9.75
N THR A 160 9.63 15.75 -9.30
CA THR A 160 9.13 16.89 -10.09
C THR A 160 10.22 17.95 -10.35
N ILE A 161 11.09 18.21 -9.37
CA ILE A 161 12.21 19.17 -9.51
C ILE A 161 13.30 18.58 -10.40
N ALA A 162 13.73 17.36 -10.12
CA ALA A 162 14.94 16.76 -10.68
C ALA A 162 14.67 15.85 -11.91
N GLY A 163 13.40 15.61 -12.26
CA GLY A 163 13.01 14.62 -13.25
C GLY A 163 13.61 14.79 -14.65
N ASN A 164 14.07 16.00 -15.01
CA ASN A 164 14.75 16.23 -16.31
C ASN A 164 16.28 16.12 -16.20
N VAL A 165 16.84 15.98 -15.00
CA VAL A 165 18.29 15.98 -14.77
C VAL A 165 18.84 14.56 -14.67
N LEU A 166 18.01 13.61 -14.22
CA LEU A 166 18.44 12.24 -14.00
C LEU A 166 18.41 11.42 -15.31
N PRO A 167 19.48 10.64 -15.57
CA PRO A 167 19.48 9.68 -16.67
C PRO A 167 18.35 8.64 -16.51
N LEU A 168 17.72 8.28 -17.62
CA LEU A 168 16.62 7.30 -17.66
C LEU A 168 16.97 5.97 -16.96
N ARG A 169 18.24 5.56 -17.02
CA ARG A 169 18.74 4.35 -16.34
C ARG A 169 18.59 4.41 -14.81
N VAL A 170 18.83 5.58 -14.22
CA VAL A 170 18.68 5.79 -12.78
C VAL A 170 17.21 5.73 -12.37
N VAL A 171 16.35 6.37 -13.15
CA VAL A 171 14.89 6.34 -12.95
C VAL A 171 14.37 4.91 -13.02
N SER A 172 14.78 4.14 -14.03
CA SER A 172 14.40 2.72 -14.16
C SER A 172 14.90 1.88 -12.99
N ALA A 173 16.11 2.10 -12.52
CA ALA A 173 16.66 1.38 -11.36
C ALA A 173 15.87 1.67 -10.07
N LEU A 174 15.48 2.93 -9.84
CA LEU A 174 14.64 3.32 -8.71
C LEU A 174 13.25 2.66 -8.77
N SER A 175 12.66 2.57 -9.96
CA SER A 175 11.37 1.88 -10.15
C SER A 175 11.46 0.38 -9.86
N VAL A 176 12.58 -0.27 -10.19
CA VAL A 176 12.80 -1.70 -9.88
C VAL A 176 12.93 -1.95 -8.36
N ALA A 177 13.41 -0.98 -7.59
CA ALA A 177 13.51 -1.11 -6.14
C ALA A 177 12.14 -1.39 -5.46
N LEU A 178 11.03 -0.87 -6.02
CA LEU A 178 9.67 -1.19 -5.57
C LEU A 178 9.38 -2.68 -5.61
N PHE A 179 9.69 -3.33 -6.71
CA PHE A 179 9.46 -4.78 -6.85
C PHE A 179 10.28 -5.58 -5.84
N GLY A 180 11.51 -5.14 -5.57
CA GLY A 180 12.35 -5.73 -4.51
C GLY A 180 11.70 -5.62 -3.12
N MET A 181 11.08 -4.49 -2.80
CA MET A 181 10.37 -4.28 -1.56
C MET A 181 9.14 -5.21 -1.44
N PHE A 182 8.34 -5.36 -2.49
CA PHE A 182 7.21 -6.31 -2.49
C PHE A 182 7.68 -7.75 -2.27
N LEU A 183 8.75 -8.17 -2.92
CA LEU A 183 9.33 -9.49 -2.71
C LEU A 183 9.80 -9.68 -1.26
N ALA A 184 10.39 -8.66 -0.65
CA ALA A 184 10.83 -8.70 0.74
C ALA A 184 9.66 -8.87 1.74
N ILE A 185 8.47 -8.40 1.41
CA ILE A 185 7.26 -8.57 2.22
C ILE A 185 6.62 -9.96 1.99
N ILE A 186 6.54 -10.40 0.72
CA ILE A 186 5.81 -11.62 0.34
C ILE A 186 6.61 -12.89 0.68
N VAL A 187 7.94 -12.90 0.44
CA VAL A 187 8.77 -14.11 0.56
C VAL A 187 8.86 -14.67 2.00
N PRO A 188 9.04 -13.86 3.08
CA PRO A 188 9.17 -14.42 4.42
C PRO A 188 7.95 -15.25 4.88
N PRO A 189 6.69 -14.79 4.73
CA PRO A 189 5.52 -15.59 5.10
C PRO A 189 5.39 -16.90 4.31
N THR A 190 5.80 -16.92 3.03
CA THR A 190 5.69 -18.12 2.19
C THR A 190 6.62 -19.25 2.64
N LYS A 191 7.74 -18.93 3.29
CA LYS A 191 8.70 -19.95 3.80
C LYS A 191 8.08 -20.83 4.89
N SER A 192 7.17 -20.29 5.68
CA SER A 192 6.52 -21.00 6.79
C SER A 192 5.16 -21.62 6.41
N ASN A 193 4.57 -21.20 5.29
CA ASN A 193 3.21 -21.61 4.89
C ASN A 193 3.21 -22.13 3.43
N LYS A 194 3.23 -23.46 3.28
CA LYS A 194 3.23 -24.12 1.95
C LYS A 194 2.02 -23.80 1.06
N PRO A 195 0.76 -23.79 1.57
CA PRO A 195 -0.38 -23.31 0.81
C PRO A 195 -0.19 -21.88 0.29
N LEU A 196 0.25 -20.96 1.14
CA LEU A 196 0.51 -19.58 0.75
C LEU A 196 1.58 -19.49 -0.34
N MET A 197 2.64 -20.27 -0.24
CA MET A 197 3.68 -20.35 -1.28
C MET A 197 3.10 -20.80 -2.61
N GLY A 198 2.25 -21.82 -2.61
CA GLY A 198 1.57 -22.31 -3.81
C GLY A 198 0.68 -21.24 -4.46
N ILE A 199 -0.10 -20.52 -3.66
CA ILE A 199 -0.96 -19.41 -4.13
C ILE A 199 -0.12 -18.29 -4.74
N VAL A 200 0.99 -17.91 -4.10
CA VAL A 200 1.88 -16.86 -4.63
C VAL A 200 2.50 -17.26 -5.95
N ILE A 201 3.06 -18.47 -6.06
CA ILE A 201 3.62 -18.98 -7.31
C ILE A 201 2.56 -19.03 -8.41
N PHE A 202 1.37 -19.55 -8.10
CA PHE A 202 0.25 -19.60 -9.03
C PHE A 202 -0.16 -18.19 -9.50
N SER A 203 -0.20 -17.21 -8.58
CA SER A 203 -0.52 -15.82 -8.91
C SER A 203 0.48 -15.21 -9.89
N PHE A 204 1.77 -15.46 -9.72
CA PHE A 204 2.80 -15.00 -10.67
C PHE A 204 2.62 -15.64 -12.04
N ILE A 205 2.41 -16.97 -12.11
CA ILE A 205 2.21 -17.68 -13.36
C ILE A 205 0.92 -17.20 -14.05
N ALA A 206 -0.17 -17.06 -13.33
CA ALA A 206 -1.43 -16.58 -13.85
C ALA A 206 -1.32 -15.15 -14.39
N SER A 207 -0.67 -14.25 -13.62
CA SER A 207 -0.43 -12.85 -14.04
C SER A 207 0.38 -12.79 -15.34
N LEU A 208 1.43 -13.62 -15.44
CA LEU A 208 2.26 -13.73 -16.64
C LEU A 208 1.43 -14.26 -17.83
N ALA A 209 0.67 -15.34 -17.63
CA ALA A 209 -0.18 -15.90 -18.68
C ALA A 209 -1.22 -14.88 -19.20
N PHE A 210 -1.85 -14.15 -18.29
CA PHE A 210 -2.82 -13.10 -18.65
C PHE A 210 -2.18 -11.91 -19.39
N ALA A 211 -0.91 -11.65 -19.18
CA ALA A 211 -0.19 -10.60 -19.91
C ALA A 211 0.05 -10.97 -21.39
N TYR A 212 0.20 -12.26 -21.69
CA TYR A 212 0.50 -12.73 -23.05
C TYR A 212 -0.69 -13.27 -23.83
N LEU A 213 -1.86 -13.48 -23.20
CA LEU A 213 -3.06 -13.96 -23.89
C LEU A 213 -3.65 -12.82 -24.76
N PRO A 214 -3.80 -13.04 -26.11
CA PRO A 214 -4.15 -11.98 -27.06
C PRO A 214 -5.46 -11.27 -26.74
N VAL A 215 -6.47 -12.00 -26.23
CA VAL A 215 -7.80 -11.45 -25.89
C VAL A 215 -7.78 -10.65 -24.59
N ILE A 216 -6.91 -11.03 -23.64
CA ILE A 216 -6.85 -10.44 -22.30
C ILE A 216 -5.85 -9.29 -22.26
N SER A 217 -4.87 -9.27 -23.16
CA SER A 217 -3.88 -8.19 -23.25
C SER A 217 -4.48 -6.84 -23.65
N GLU A 218 -5.66 -6.82 -24.26
CA GLU A 218 -6.40 -5.60 -24.61
C GLU A 218 -7.06 -4.96 -23.38
N ILE A 219 -7.25 -5.72 -22.29
CA ILE A 219 -7.80 -5.20 -21.03
C ILE A 219 -6.70 -4.42 -20.29
N SER A 220 -7.04 -3.28 -19.71
CA SER A 220 -6.09 -2.48 -18.94
C SER A 220 -5.43 -3.30 -17.82
N GLU A 221 -4.16 -3.03 -17.54
CA GLU A 221 -3.37 -3.73 -16.51
C GLU A 221 -4.05 -3.70 -15.13
N GLY A 222 -4.65 -2.56 -14.76
CA GLY A 222 -5.39 -2.43 -13.50
C GLY A 222 -6.59 -3.37 -13.43
N THR A 223 -7.40 -3.46 -14.48
CA THR A 223 -8.57 -4.34 -14.55
C THR A 223 -8.16 -5.81 -14.50
N ARG A 224 -7.10 -6.20 -15.22
CA ARG A 224 -6.53 -7.56 -15.14
C ARG A 224 -6.11 -7.94 -13.73
N THR A 225 -5.43 -7.02 -13.05
CA THR A 225 -4.99 -7.22 -11.66
C THR A 225 -6.17 -7.42 -10.72
N ILE A 226 -7.24 -6.62 -10.86
CA ILE A 226 -8.46 -6.75 -10.06
C ILE A 226 -9.11 -8.13 -10.27
N ILE A 227 -9.32 -8.53 -11.54
CA ILE A 227 -9.93 -9.81 -11.87
C ILE A 227 -9.14 -10.97 -11.28
N LEU A 228 -7.83 -10.99 -11.48
CA LEU A 228 -6.95 -12.02 -10.92
C LEU A 228 -6.99 -12.05 -9.40
N THR A 229 -6.93 -10.88 -8.76
CA THR A 229 -6.96 -10.77 -7.29
C THR A 229 -8.26 -11.34 -6.73
N VAL A 230 -9.41 -10.96 -7.30
CA VAL A 230 -10.72 -11.46 -6.85
C VAL A 230 -10.84 -12.98 -7.05
N ILE A 231 -10.49 -13.49 -8.23
CA ILE A 231 -10.60 -14.93 -8.53
C ILE A 231 -9.68 -15.75 -7.64
N ILE A 232 -8.40 -15.36 -7.53
CA ILE A 232 -7.41 -16.11 -6.76
C ILE A 232 -7.72 -16.04 -5.26
N SER A 233 -8.12 -14.87 -4.75
CA SER A 233 -8.48 -14.72 -3.33
C SER A 233 -9.73 -15.50 -2.98
N ALA A 234 -10.76 -15.49 -3.81
CA ALA A 234 -11.97 -16.28 -3.61
C ALA A 234 -11.68 -17.79 -3.65
N ALA A 235 -10.91 -18.25 -4.63
CA ALA A 235 -10.48 -19.64 -4.71
C ALA A 235 -9.65 -20.06 -3.50
N ALA A 236 -8.70 -19.22 -3.07
CA ALA A 236 -7.88 -19.48 -1.89
C ALA A 236 -8.71 -19.56 -0.61
N ALA A 237 -9.68 -18.65 -0.43
CA ALA A 237 -10.57 -18.65 0.73
C ALA A 237 -11.45 -19.90 0.81
N LEU A 238 -11.91 -20.42 -0.33
CA LEU A 238 -12.70 -21.64 -0.41
C LEU A 238 -11.87 -22.91 -0.19
N LEU A 239 -10.64 -22.95 -0.71
CA LEU A 239 -9.76 -24.12 -0.63
C LEU A 239 -9.01 -24.22 0.71
N PHE A 240 -8.70 -23.08 1.31
CA PHE A 240 -7.93 -22.98 2.55
C PHE A 240 -8.64 -22.09 3.59
N PRO A 241 -9.83 -22.45 4.06
CA PRO A 241 -10.54 -21.66 5.06
C PRO A 241 -9.70 -21.55 6.34
N VAL A 242 -9.49 -20.34 6.82
CA VAL A 242 -8.88 -20.10 8.13
C VAL A 242 -9.93 -20.43 9.19
N LYS A 243 -9.62 -21.35 10.09
CA LYS A 243 -10.48 -21.63 11.24
C LYS A 243 -10.39 -20.42 12.16
N ASP A 244 -11.55 -19.86 12.52
CA ASP A 244 -11.64 -18.81 13.53
C ASP A 244 -11.13 -19.38 14.87
N GLU A 245 -10.06 -18.82 15.41
CA GLU A 245 -9.60 -19.05 16.78
C GLU A 245 -10.49 -18.25 17.77
N GLU A 246 -11.80 -18.26 17.56
CA GLU A 246 -12.78 -17.77 18.52
C GLU A 246 -13.05 -18.88 19.54
N GLY A 247 -12.26 -18.95 20.61
CA GLY A 247 -12.58 -19.90 21.67
C GLY A 247 -11.64 -19.98 22.85
N SER A 248 -10.54 -19.25 22.92
CA SER A 248 -9.58 -19.43 24.02
C SER A 248 -9.37 -18.23 24.96
N GLU A 249 -10.14 -17.14 24.87
CA GLU A 249 -10.03 -16.01 25.81
C GLU A 249 -11.22 -15.88 26.81
N ASN A 250 -12.06 -16.89 26.99
CA ASN A 250 -13.13 -16.87 28.01
C ASN A 250 -13.00 -17.99 29.04
N VAL A 251 -11.79 -18.28 29.55
CA VAL A 251 -11.63 -18.98 30.84
C VAL A 251 -10.29 -18.56 31.46
N ALA A 252 -10.28 -17.49 32.22
CA ALA A 252 -9.51 -17.28 33.45
C ALA A 252 -9.80 -15.88 34.00
#